data_8105aa297a76b8f2e1716323ed05e3ce
#
_entry.id   8105aa297a76b8f2e1716323ed05e3ce
#
_cell.length_a   1.000
_cell.length_b   1.000
_cell.length_c   1.000
_cell.angle_alpha   90.00
_cell.angle_beta   90.00
_cell.angle_gamma   90.00
#
_symmetry.space_group_name_H-M   'P 1'
#
loop_
_entity.id
_entity.type
_entity.pdbx_description
1 polymer ?
#
loop_
_entity_poly.entity_id
_entity_poly.type
_entity_poly.pdbx_seq_one_letter_code
_entity_poly.pdbx_strand_id
1 'polypeptide(L)'
;MQPKRINKWLNQSDLLSQTDNKKILSWLNEEGSITKRISSKTNFKLEILQDDIGNAQEEEYKALSIIPEEVRIREVMLYGNSVPLVFARSIIPKPVSSEGYPGLGSIGPKPLGDLIFESDLFIKTYREFAEFQNDSNEIIWGRRTQYQVKGFPLSIMEVFLF
;
A
#
# COMPACT_ATOMS: atom_id res chain seq x y z
N MET A 1 6.40 -10.94 -10.51
CA MET A 1 5.12 -10.53 -11.12
C MET A 1 4.20 -9.98 -10.05
N GLN A 2 3.36 -9.02 -10.41
CA GLN A 2 2.45 -8.38 -9.46
C GLN A 2 1.29 -9.31 -9.09
N PRO A 3 0.90 -9.36 -7.81
CA PRO A 3 -0.33 -10.04 -7.41
C PRO A 3 -1.54 -9.40 -8.10
N LYS A 4 -2.49 -10.22 -8.49
CA LYS A 4 -3.68 -9.76 -9.22
C LYS A 4 -4.92 -9.85 -8.32
N ARG A 5 -5.62 -8.73 -8.15
CA ARG A 5 -6.88 -8.71 -7.39
C ARG A 5 -7.96 -9.52 -8.10
N ILE A 6 -8.64 -10.37 -7.36
CA ILE A 6 -9.62 -11.33 -7.91
C ILE A 6 -11.06 -11.11 -7.43
N ASN A 7 -11.28 -10.23 -6.46
CA ASN A 7 -12.64 -9.89 -6.03
C ASN A 7 -12.78 -8.37 -5.90
N LYS A 8 -13.98 -7.91 -5.55
CA LYS A 8 -14.22 -6.48 -5.26
C LYS A 8 -13.54 -6.09 -3.94
N TRP A 9 -13.26 -4.81 -3.80
CA TRP A 9 -12.80 -4.27 -2.51
C TRP A 9 -13.89 -4.41 -1.45
N LEU A 10 -13.50 -4.84 -0.26
CA LEU A 10 -14.39 -5.12 0.87
C LEU A 10 -14.13 -4.11 1.99
N ASN A 11 -15.18 -3.76 2.74
CA ASN A 11 -15.04 -3.04 3.99
C ASN A 11 -14.67 -4.01 5.14
N GLN A 12 -14.45 -3.49 6.34
CA GLN A 12 -14.07 -4.30 7.51
C GLN A 12 -15.12 -5.37 7.83
N SER A 13 -16.39 -5.03 7.78
CA SER A 13 -17.48 -5.97 8.08
C SER A 13 -17.51 -7.14 7.09
N ASP A 14 -17.37 -6.84 5.79
CA ASP A 14 -17.34 -7.87 4.75
C ASP A 14 -16.07 -8.73 4.85
N LEU A 15 -14.93 -8.13 5.21
CA LEU A 15 -13.70 -8.89 5.46
C LEU A 15 -13.90 -9.96 6.53
N LEU A 16 -14.49 -9.58 7.66
CA LEU A 16 -14.70 -10.50 8.78
C LEU A 16 -15.68 -11.63 8.44
N SER A 17 -16.57 -11.44 7.46
CA SER A 17 -17.44 -12.49 6.97
C SER A 17 -16.77 -13.42 5.97
N GLN A 18 -15.64 -13.01 5.36
CA GLN A 18 -14.93 -13.78 4.34
C GLN A 18 -13.79 -14.63 4.91
N THR A 19 -13.18 -14.23 6.01
CA THR A 19 -12.06 -14.94 6.60
C THR A 19 -12.06 -14.84 8.12
N ASP A 20 -11.70 -15.95 8.79
CA ASP A 20 -11.48 -16.03 10.22
C ASP A 20 -10.00 -16.31 10.56
N ASN A 21 -9.13 -16.26 9.58
CA ASN A 21 -7.69 -16.47 9.75
C ASN A 21 -7.08 -15.32 10.58
N LYS A 22 -6.84 -15.61 11.85
CA LYS A 22 -6.36 -14.60 12.80
C LYS A 22 -5.00 -14.02 12.44
N LYS A 23 -4.12 -14.82 11.84
CA LYS A 23 -2.80 -14.35 11.42
C LYS A 23 -2.92 -13.28 10.34
N ILE A 24 -3.67 -13.58 9.28
CA ILE A 24 -3.81 -12.61 8.19
C ILE A 24 -4.62 -11.39 8.62
N LEU A 25 -5.66 -11.58 9.43
CA LEU A 25 -6.43 -10.45 9.97
C LEU A 25 -5.56 -9.51 10.81
N SER A 26 -4.60 -10.04 11.55
CA SER A 26 -3.65 -9.25 12.33
C SER A 26 -2.80 -8.35 11.42
N TRP A 27 -2.36 -8.85 10.26
CA TRP A 27 -1.61 -8.05 9.30
C TRP A 27 -2.49 -7.04 8.58
N LEU A 28 -3.67 -7.46 8.13
CA LEU A 28 -4.61 -6.57 7.43
C LEU A 28 -5.08 -5.41 8.29
N ASN A 29 -5.22 -5.63 9.60
CA ASN A 29 -5.69 -4.62 10.55
C ASN A 29 -4.55 -3.89 11.29
N GLU A 30 -3.29 -4.10 10.88
CA GLU A 30 -2.16 -3.40 11.49
C GLU A 30 -2.33 -1.89 11.35
N GLU A 31 -2.39 -1.18 12.47
CA GLU A 31 -2.51 0.28 12.49
C GLU A 31 -1.15 0.98 12.47
N GLY A 32 -0.08 0.26 12.81
CA GLY A 32 1.29 0.77 12.76
C GLY A 32 1.97 0.51 11.41
N SER A 33 3.28 0.73 11.39
CA SER A 33 4.11 0.50 10.20
C SER A 33 4.31 -0.98 9.93
N ILE A 34 3.94 -1.43 8.73
CA ILE A 34 4.22 -2.79 8.26
C ILE A 34 5.74 -3.03 8.23
N THR A 35 6.51 -2.04 7.79
CA THR A 35 7.98 -2.11 7.77
C THR A 35 8.55 -2.38 9.16
N LYS A 36 8.08 -1.64 10.17
CA LYS A 36 8.53 -1.85 11.55
C LYS A 36 8.13 -3.23 12.07
N ARG A 37 6.95 -3.70 11.71
CA ARG A 37 6.50 -5.04 12.08
C ARG A 37 7.41 -6.12 11.49
N ILE A 38 7.78 -6.00 10.21
CA ILE A 38 8.71 -6.93 9.56
C ILE A 38 10.09 -6.85 10.23
N SER A 39 10.62 -5.64 10.40
CA SER A 39 11.98 -5.44 10.91
C SER A 39 12.14 -5.80 12.38
N SER A 40 11.05 -5.87 13.14
CA SER A 40 11.09 -6.24 14.57
C SER A 40 11.50 -7.70 14.80
N LYS A 41 11.33 -8.58 13.81
CA LYS A 41 11.58 -10.02 13.93
C LYS A 41 12.48 -10.59 12.85
N THR A 42 12.81 -9.80 11.82
CA THR A 42 13.55 -10.28 10.65
C THR A 42 14.52 -9.22 10.16
N ASN A 43 15.48 -9.62 9.32
CA ASN A 43 16.31 -8.68 8.57
C ASN A 43 15.48 -8.10 7.42
N PHE A 44 15.12 -6.84 7.56
CA PHE A 44 14.30 -6.13 6.60
C PHE A 44 15.12 -5.66 5.40
N LYS A 45 14.53 -5.78 4.20
CA LYS A 45 15.07 -5.20 2.96
C LYS A 45 13.92 -4.69 2.11
N LEU A 46 14.10 -3.54 1.48
CA LEU A 46 13.20 -2.99 0.49
C LEU A 46 13.84 -3.02 -0.88
N GLU A 47 13.13 -3.54 -1.87
CA GLU A 47 13.52 -3.49 -3.27
C GLU A 47 12.52 -2.62 -4.04
N ILE A 48 13.04 -1.61 -4.75
CA ILE A 48 12.21 -0.75 -5.61
C ILE A 48 12.02 -1.49 -6.94
N LEU A 49 10.76 -1.79 -7.27
CA LEU A 49 10.38 -2.42 -8.54
C LEU A 49 10.04 -1.35 -9.60
N GLN A 50 9.40 -0.27 -9.19
CA GLN A 50 9.04 0.86 -10.04
C GLN A 50 8.93 2.11 -9.16
N ASP A 51 9.42 3.25 -9.66
CA ASP A 51 9.25 4.54 -8.98
C ASP A 51 9.39 5.65 -10.02
N ASP A 52 8.33 5.92 -10.76
CA ASP A 52 8.33 6.88 -11.86
C ASP A 52 6.95 7.53 -12.05
N ILE A 53 6.90 8.50 -12.95
CA ILE A 53 5.66 9.18 -13.33
C ILE A 53 5.02 8.38 -14.48
N GLY A 54 3.71 8.15 -14.36
CA GLY A 54 2.94 7.44 -15.38
C GLY A 54 1.45 7.53 -15.13
N ASN A 55 0.72 6.70 -15.84
CA ASN A 55 -0.74 6.64 -15.72
C ASN A 55 -1.14 5.48 -14.82
N ALA A 56 -1.97 5.78 -13.82
CA ALA A 56 -2.60 4.75 -13.00
C ALA A 56 -3.77 4.10 -13.74
N GLN A 57 -4.37 3.09 -13.14
CA GLN A 57 -5.57 2.46 -13.66
C GLN A 57 -6.80 3.32 -13.37
N GLU A 58 -7.82 3.23 -14.21
CA GLU A 58 -9.07 4.00 -14.03
C GLU A 58 -9.67 3.80 -12.64
N GLU A 59 -9.66 2.58 -12.14
CA GLU A 59 -10.17 2.24 -10.82
C GLU A 59 -9.39 2.95 -9.70
N GLU A 60 -8.07 3.12 -9.87
CA GLU A 60 -7.22 3.81 -8.90
C GLU A 60 -7.55 5.31 -8.84
N TYR A 61 -7.78 5.94 -9.98
CA TYR A 61 -8.23 7.34 -10.02
C TYR A 61 -9.60 7.52 -9.37
N LYS A 62 -10.53 6.63 -9.65
CA LYS A 62 -11.88 6.67 -9.05
C LYS A 62 -11.81 6.54 -7.53
N ALA A 63 -10.98 5.63 -7.04
CA ALA A 63 -10.83 5.43 -5.60
C ALA A 63 -10.31 6.69 -4.89
N LEU A 64 -9.45 7.45 -5.55
CA LEU A 64 -8.92 8.72 -5.02
C LEU A 64 -9.83 9.92 -5.30
N SER A 65 -10.90 9.74 -6.08
CA SER A 65 -11.80 10.82 -6.51
C SER A 65 -11.05 11.96 -7.22
N ILE A 66 -10.11 11.60 -8.07
CA ILE A 66 -9.34 12.55 -8.88
C ILE A 66 -9.58 12.31 -10.38
N ILE A 67 -9.36 13.36 -11.17
CA ILE A 67 -9.40 13.27 -12.62
C ILE A 67 -8.15 12.53 -13.10
N PRO A 68 -8.24 11.61 -14.09
CA PRO A 68 -7.08 10.94 -14.64
C PRO A 68 -6.01 11.93 -15.12
N GLU A 69 -4.79 11.76 -14.58
CA GLU A 69 -3.62 12.58 -14.90
C GLU A 69 -2.37 11.76 -14.60
N GLU A 70 -1.21 12.24 -15.01
CA GLU A 70 0.04 11.60 -14.63
C GLU A 70 0.25 11.69 -13.13
N VAL A 71 0.60 10.55 -12.53
CA VAL A 71 0.85 10.41 -11.09
C VAL A 71 2.19 9.70 -10.88
N ARG A 72 2.76 9.85 -9.70
CA ARG A 72 3.90 9.00 -9.31
C ARG A 72 3.38 7.63 -8.91
N ILE A 73 3.93 6.59 -9.53
CA ILE A 73 3.63 5.20 -9.22
C ILE A 73 4.87 4.59 -8.58
N ARG A 74 4.73 4.13 -7.36
CA ARG A 74 5.83 3.49 -6.64
C ARG A 74 5.44 2.08 -6.27
N GLU A 75 6.22 1.12 -6.76
CA GLU A 75 6.05 -0.29 -6.42
C GLU A 75 7.30 -0.82 -5.75
N VAL A 76 7.12 -1.48 -4.63
CA VAL A 76 8.22 -2.04 -3.85
C VAL A 76 7.89 -3.44 -3.38
N MET A 77 8.94 -4.23 -3.17
CA MET A 77 8.86 -5.52 -2.49
C MET A 77 9.56 -5.41 -1.13
N LEU A 78 8.85 -5.79 -0.09
CA LEU A 78 9.39 -5.81 1.26
C LEU A 78 9.76 -7.24 1.63
N TYR A 79 10.99 -7.42 2.07
CA TYR A 79 11.56 -8.72 2.44
C TYR A 79 11.82 -8.81 3.94
N GLY A 80 11.62 -9.99 4.50
CA GLY A 80 12.11 -10.34 5.82
C GLY A 80 12.95 -11.61 5.72
N ASN A 81 14.21 -11.57 6.18
CA ASN A 81 15.16 -12.67 6.07
C ASN A 81 15.27 -13.22 4.63
N SER A 82 15.35 -12.33 3.65
CA SER A 82 15.44 -12.64 2.22
C SER A 82 14.19 -13.31 1.63
N VAL A 83 13.08 -13.34 2.36
CA VAL A 83 11.79 -13.86 1.89
C VAL A 83 10.88 -12.68 1.51
N PRO A 84 10.31 -12.63 0.30
CA PRO A 84 9.36 -11.59 -0.07
C PRO A 84 8.07 -11.76 0.75
N LEU A 85 7.71 -10.75 1.52
CA LEU A 85 6.55 -10.79 2.42
C LEU A 85 5.41 -9.89 1.98
N VAL A 86 5.72 -8.71 1.43
CA VAL A 86 4.70 -7.73 1.05
C VAL A 86 5.06 -7.08 -0.27
N PHE A 87 4.11 -7.08 -1.18
CA PHE A 87 4.14 -6.22 -2.38
C PHE A 87 3.34 -4.96 -2.07
N ALA A 88 3.91 -3.79 -2.31
CA ALA A 88 3.24 -2.51 -2.09
C ALA A 88 3.22 -1.67 -3.37
N ARG A 89 2.05 -1.06 -3.65
CA ARG A 89 1.86 -0.13 -4.76
C ARG A 89 1.24 1.16 -4.25
N SER A 90 1.93 2.27 -4.46
CA SER A 90 1.48 3.59 -4.05
C SER A 90 1.16 4.44 -5.26
N ILE A 91 0.04 5.15 -5.21
CA ILE A 91 -0.36 6.15 -6.19
C ILE A 91 -0.28 7.51 -5.51
N ILE A 92 0.62 8.35 -5.99
CA ILE A 92 0.92 9.65 -5.38
C ILE A 92 0.65 10.75 -6.41
N PRO A 93 -0.53 11.40 -6.36
CA PRO A 93 -0.83 12.53 -7.23
C PRO A 93 0.14 13.68 -7.00
N LYS A 94 0.39 14.47 -8.03
CA LYS A 94 1.36 15.57 -8.00
C LYS A 94 1.15 16.56 -6.84
N PRO A 95 -0.10 16.98 -6.50
CA PRO A 95 -0.29 17.92 -5.39
C PRO A 95 0.22 17.42 -4.04
N VAL A 96 0.25 16.11 -3.83
CA VAL A 96 0.75 15.51 -2.58
C VAL A 96 2.21 15.86 -2.36
N SER A 97 3.06 15.70 -3.39
CA SER A 97 4.49 15.99 -3.28
C SER A 97 4.82 17.45 -3.50
N SER A 98 4.06 18.20 -4.31
CA SER A 98 4.36 19.61 -4.58
C SER A 98 3.81 20.56 -3.51
N GLU A 99 2.68 20.27 -2.91
CA GLU A 99 1.98 21.16 -1.99
C GLU A 99 1.70 20.53 -0.63
N GLY A 100 1.58 19.20 -0.57
CA GLY A 100 1.30 18.48 0.66
C GLY A 100 2.54 18.20 1.48
N TYR A 101 3.44 17.38 0.97
CA TYR A 101 4.68 16.99 1.64
C TYR A 101 5.82 16.91 0.62
N PRO A 102 6.55 18.02 0.39
CA PRO A 102 7.60 18.05 -0.64
C PRO A 102 8.70 17.00 -0.50
N GLY A 103 8.96 16.52 0.72
CA GLY A 103 9.94 15.45 0.97
C GLY A 103 9.65 14.13 0.26
N LEU A 104 8.41 13.90 -0.20
CA LEU A 104 8.05 12.69 -0.93
C LEU A 104 8.79 12.55 -2.26
N GLY A 105 9.18 13.68 -2.87
CA GLY A 105 9.93 13.65 -4.13
C GLY A 105 11.32 13.01 -4.01
N SER A 106 11.89 12.98 -2.80
CA SER A 106 13.24 12.49 -2.52
C SER A 106 13.28 11.28 -1.62
N ILE A 107 12.20 10.51 -1.54
CA ILE A 107 12.11 9.39 -0.59
C ILE A 107 13.16 8.29 -0.86
N GLY A 108 13.51 8.03 -2.14
CA GLY A 108 14.52 7.04 -2.51
C GLY A 108 14.20 5.65 -1.96
N PRO A 109 15.19 4.97 -1.35
CA PRO A 109 15.01 3.59 -0.84
C PRO A 109 14.26 3.51 0.49
N LYS A 110 13.82 4.64 1.07
CA LYS A 110 13.08 4.64 2.33
C LYS A 110 11.66 4.11 2.13
N PRO A 111 11.11 3.33 3.07
CA PRO A 111 9.72 2.92 3.02
C PRO A 111 8.78 4.12 3.13
N LEU A 112 7.82 4.22 2.22
CA LEU A 112 6.82 5.29 2.27
C LEU A 112 5.98 5.20 3.55
N GLY A 113 5.66 3.98 4.01
CA GLY A 113 4.92 3.77 5.24
C GLY A 113 5.59 4.41 6.46
N ASP A 114 6.92 4.31 6.55
CA ASP A 114 7.65 4.91 7.66
C ASP A 114 7.49 6.43 7.67
N LEU A 115 7.58 7.06 6.51
CA LEU A 115 7.39 8.50 6.38
C LEU A 115 6.00 8.93 6.85
N ILE A 116 4.98 8.17 6.48
CA ILE A 116 3.58 8.43 6.87
C ILE A 116 3.42 8.35 8.38
N PHE A 117 4.04 7.37 9.04
CA PHE A 117 3.94 7.20 10.50
C PHE A 117 4.83 8.15 11.29
N GLU A 118 5.89 8.69 10.68
CA GLU A 118 6.77 9.69 11.30
C GLU A 118 6.20 11.10 11.26
N SER A 119 5.18 11.34 10.42
CA SER A 119 4.62 12.68 10.23
C SER A 119 3.15 12.73 10.63
N ASP A 120 2.78 13.73 11.43
CA ASP A 120 1.39 14.01 11.82
C ASP A 120 0.56 14.60 10.67
N LEU A 121 1.19 14.90 9.53
CA LEU A 121 0.52 15.52 8.39
C LEU A 121 -0.34 14.54 7.59
N PHE A 122 -0.05 13.25 7.69
CA PHE A 122 -0.79 12.21 6.95
C PHE A 122 -1.96 11.69 7.78
N ILE A 123 -3.16 11.79 7.24
CA ILE A 123 -4.39 11.37 7.91
C ILE A 123 -4.98 10.19 7.13
N LYS A 124 -5.13 9.06 7.80
CA LYS A 124 -5.83 7.90 7.22
C LYS A 124 -7.31 8.22 7.08
N THR A 125 -7.86 8.09 5.89
CA THR A 125 -9.26 8.38 5.60
C THR A 125 -10.10 7.15 5.33
N TYR A 126 -9.51 6.10 4.69
CA TYR A 126 -10.25 4.93 4.28
C TYR A 126 -9.33 3.73 4.11
N ARG A 127 -9.81 2.54 4.50
CA ARG A 127 -9.11 1.28 4.26
C ARG A 127 -10.09 0.22 3.77
N GLU A 128 -9.68 -0.51 2.76
CA GLU A 128 -10.47 -1.58 2.17
C GLU A 128 -9.59 -2.80 1.92
N PHE A 129 -10.20 -3.95 1.72
CA PHE A 129 -9.54 -5.25 1.69
C PHE A 129 -9.97 -6.04 0.48
N ALA A 130 -9.10 -6.89 -0.05
CA ALA A 130 -9.44 -7.74 -1.18
C ALA A 130 -8.59 -9.00 -1.21
N GLU A 131 -9.08 -10.00 -1.93
CA GLU A 131 -8.32 -11.18 -2.26
C GLU A 131 -7.52 -10.94 -3.54
N PHE A 132 -6.31 -11.51 -3.56
CA PHE A 132 -5.39 -11.46 -4.67
C PHE A 132 -4.94 -12.87 -5.02
N GLN A 133 -4.45 -13.03 -6.23
CA GLN A 133 -3.83 -14.27 -6.68
C GLN A 133 -2.36 -14.03 -6.94
N ASN A 134 -1.49 -14.88 -6.39
CA ASN A 134 -0.06 -14.84 -6.63
C ASN A 134 0.32 -15.64 -7.88
N ASP A 135 1.63 -15.71 -8.19
CA ASP A 135 2.14 -16.43 -9.36
C ASP A 135 1.87 -17.94 -9.34
N SER A 136 1.71 -18.51 -8.14
CA SER A 136 1.39 -19.92 -7.95
C SER A 136 -0.12 -20.19 -7.94
N ASN A 137 -0.94 -19.21 -8.33
CA ASN A 137 -2.40 -19.26 -8.30
C ASN A 137 -2.99 -19.44 -6.90
N GLU A 138 -2.22 -19.15 -5.86
CA GLU A 138 -2.71 -19.17 -4.49
C GLU A 138 -3.45 -17.88 -4.17
N ILE A 139 -4.48 -17.99 -3.34
CA ILE A 139 -5.25 -16.83 -2.87
C ILE A 139 -4.57 -16.26 -1.65
N ILE A 140 -4.24 -14.98 -1.73
CA ILE A 140 -3.63 -14.19 -0.67
C ILE A 140 -4.45 -12.92 -0.45
N TRP A 141 -4.19 -12.20 0.62
CA TRP A 141 -4.96 -11.02 1.00
C TRP A 141 -4.14 -9.75 0.88
N GLY A 142 -4.84 -8.67 0.54
CA GLY A 142 -4.25 -7.35 0.53
C GLY A 142 -5.21 -6.30 1.07
N ARG A 143 -4.65 -5.12 1.30
CA ARG A 143 -5.41 -3.95 1.74
C ARG A 143 -5.00 -2.74 0.91
N ARG A 144 -5.89 -1.78 0.80
CA ARG A 144 -5.59 -0.47 0.23
C ARG A 144 -6.02 0.59 1.23
N THR A 145 -5.08 1.43 1.62
CA THR A 145 -5.33 2.53 2.55
C THR A 145 -5.19 3.84 1.82
N GLN A 146 -6.18 4.71 1.97
CA GLN A 146 -6.13 6.07 1.49
C GLN A 146 -5.74 7.00 2.61
N TYR A 147 -4.80 7.90 2.31
CA TYR A 147 -4.36 8.96 3.21
C TYR A 147 -4.58 10.30 2.55
N GLN A 148 -4.65 11.35 3.38
CA GLN A 148 -4.63 12.73 2.93
C GLN A 148 -3.50 13.47 3.62
N VAL A 149 -2.83 14.35 2.88
CA VAL A 149 -1.89 15.31 3.42
C VAL A 149 -2.30 16.69 2.93
N LYS A 150 -2.64 17.60 3.86
CA LYS A 150 -3.20 18.92 3.55
C LYS A 150 -4.41 18.86 2.60
N GLY A 151 -5.23 17.81 2.73
CA GLY A 151 -6.40 17.59 1.88
C GLY A 151 -6.12 16.88 0.56
N PHE A 152 -4.86 16.64 0.18
CA PHE A 152 -4.50 15.96 -1.06
C PHE A 152 -4.43 14.44 -0.84
N PRO A 153 -5.17 13.63 -1.65
CA PRO A 153 -5.24 12.19 -1.42
C PRO A 153 -4.07 11.43 -2.06
N LEU A 154 -3.68 10.33 -1.40
CA LEU A 154 -2.81 9.30 -1.96
C LEU A 154 -3.28 7.94 -1.48
N SER A 155 -2.89 6.88 -2.18
CA SER A 155 -3.23 5.52 -1.77
C SER A 155 -2.01 4.63 -1.69
N ILE A 156 -2.05 3.68 -0.76
CA ILE A 156 -1.06 2.62 -0.63
C ILE A 156 -1.80 1.29 -0.58
N MET A 157 -1.49 0.43 -1.54
CA MET A 157 -1.97 -0.96 -1.58
C MET A 157 -0.84 -1.85 -1.07
N GLU A 158 -1.15 -2.75 -0.17
CA GLU A 158 -0.20 -3.72 0.40
C GLU A 158 -0.80 -5.11 0.29
N VAL A 159 -0.09 -6.00 -0.39
CA VAL A 159 -0.50 -7.39 -0.58
C VAL A 159 0.43 -8.29 0.19
N PHE A 160 -0.13 -9.09 1.09
CA PHE A 160 0.62 -10.00 1.95
C PHE A 160 0.80 -11.33 1.24
N LEU A 161 2.05 -11.73 1.00
CA LEU A 161 2.40 -12.84 0.12
C LEU A 161 2.42 -14.21 0.84
N PHE A 162 1.77 -14.29 2.00
CA PHE A 162 1.75 -15.50 2.84
C PHE A 162 0.35 -15.84 3.35
#